data_caa79df378aabf42ce8ef422bcfa66f4
#
_entry.id   caa79df378aabf42ce8ef422bcfa66f4
#
_cell.length_a   1.000
_cell.length_b   1.000
_cell.length_c   1.000
_cell.angle_alpha   90.00
_cell.angle_beta   90.00
_cell.angle_gamma   90.00
#
_symmetry.space_group_name_H-M   'P 1'
#
loop_
_entity.id
_entity.type
_entity.pdbx_description
1 polymer ?
#
loop_
_entity_poly.entity_id
_entity_poly.type
_entity_poly.pdbx_seq_one_letter_code
_entity_poly.pdbx_strand_id
1 'polypeptide(L)'
;MQYIQGNKIGGILIACLFIASSLQAQRFVDAGHNYLSFQSKPYYFGITLAMNSSRFRPFKSSDFLESNRIYSVQSLTGPGFNLGIIGNLKLGNEFDFRFLPTLSFAERTLSYQSMLEGSMKNSIKKIESVFVELPFHLRYKSKPYKDIRLFVITGLKYGFDVASDSRSRQADQLIKISPNDFALEYGAGVQIFFPFFIFSPELKMSHGIGNTLLFNKSLDEATVLDKVLSRTFTISIHFEG
;
A
#
# COMPACT_ATOMS: atom_id res chain seq x y z
N MET A 1 5.83 4.02 45.52
CA MET A 1 6.45 2.73 45.17
C MET A 1 5.43 1.70 44.63
N GLN A 2 4.46 2.12 43.79
CA GLN A 2 3.35 1.27 43.29
C GLN A 2 3.18 1.25 41.76
N TYR A 3 4.06 1.90 40.99
CA TYR A 3 3.92 2.00 39.51
C TYR A 3 4.66 0.93 38.69
N ILE A 4 5.42 0.03 39.31
CA ILE A 4 6.26 -0.95 38.60
C ILE A 4 5.56 -2.33 38.42
N GLN A 5 4.46 -2.58 39.11
CA GLN A 5 3.76 -3.89 39.02
C GLN A 5 2.81 -3.97 37.79
N GLY A 6 2.26 -2.87 37.30
CA GLY A 6 1.32 -2.89 36.16
C GLY A 6 1.94 -3.35 34.85
N ASN A 7 3.18 -2.99 34.57
CA ASN A 7 3.87 -3.35 33.31
C ASN A 7 4.25 -4.84 33.22
N LYS A 8 4.49 -5.50 34.36
CA LYS A 8 4.82 -6.94 34.38
C LYS A 8 3.59 -7.81 34.13
N ILE A 9 2.41 -7.39 34.60
CA ILE A 9 1.15 -8.10 34.38
C ILE A 9 0.73 -7.97 32.92
N GLY A 10 0.89 -6.80 32.29
CA GLY A 10 0.63 -6.60 30.87
C GLY A 10 1.54 -7.45 29.97
N GLY A 11 2.83 -7.54 30.31
CA GLY A 11 3.78 -8.39 29.58
C GLY A 11 3.47 -9.89 29.70
N ILE A 12 3.04 -10.35 30.86
CA ILE A 12 2.63 -11.75 31.08
C ILE A 12 1.35 -12.08 30.32
N LEU A 13 0.38 -11.17 30.30
CA LEU A 13 -0.88 -11.33 29.54
C LEU A 13 -0.63 -11.42 28.03
N ILE A 14 0.25 -10.59 27.50
CA ILE A 14 0.66 -10.62 26.08
C ILE A 14 1.41 -11.92 25.77
N ALA A 15 2.33 -12.36 26.63
CA ALA A 15 3.05 -13.62 26.47
C ALA A 15 2.10 -14.84 26.54
N CYS A 16 1.11 -14.85 27.44
CA CYS A 16 0.08 -15.89 27.49
C CYS A 16 -0.81 -15.93 26.26
N LEU A 17 -1.13 -14.78 25.64
CA LEU A 17 -1.87 -14.71 24.37
C LEU A 17 -1.08 -15.34 23.21
N PHE A 18 0.23 -15.12 23.15
CA PHE A 18 1.10 -15.75 22.15
C PHE A 18 1.27 -17.27 22.36
N ILE A 19 1.25 -17.76 23.60
CA ILE A 19 1.35 -19.20 23.91
C ILE A 19 0.04 -19.92 23.59
N ALA A 20 -1.12 -19.26 23.82
CA ALA A 20 -2.44 -19.85 23.53
C ALA A 20 -2.67 -20.08 22.02
N SER A 21 -2.04 -19.26 21.14
CA SER A 21 -2.12 -19.44 19.69
C SER A 21 -1.31 -20.63 19.17
N SER A 22 -0.31 -21.09 19.90
CA SER A 22 0.56 -22.20 19.48
C SER A 22 -0.07 -23.60 19.68
N LEU A 23 -1.12 -23.72 20.49
CA LEU A 23 -1.78 -25.00 20.78
C LEU A 23 -2.75 -25.49 19.70
N GLN A 24 -3.05 -24.68 18.68
CA GLN A 24 -3.92 -25.06 17.57
C GLN A 24 -3.18 -25.65 16.36
N ALA A 25 -1.84 -25.74 16.40
CA ALA A 25 -1.01 -26.12 15.25
C ALA A 25 -0.95 -27.64 14.97
N GLN A 26 -1.54 -28.47 15.83
CA GLN A 26 -1.56 -29.94 15.62
C GLN A 26 -2.94 -30.39 15.10
N ARG A 27 -3.23 -30.13 13.84
CA ARG A 27 -4.34 -30.81 13.16
C ARG A 27 -3.80 -31.87 12.23
N PHE A 28 -4.36 -33.08 12.38
CA PHE A 28 -4.15 -34.21 11.49
C PHE A 28 -4.34 -33.80 10.04
N VAL A 29 -3.37 -34.13 9.21
CA VAL A 29 -3.49 -34.05 7.75
C VAL A 29 -4.50 -35.13 7.34
N ASP A 30 -5.74 -34.72 7.14
CA ASP A 30 -6.74 -35.59 6.58
C ASP A 30 -6.31 -35.91 5.13
N ALA A 31 -6.53 -37.14 4.67
CA ALA A 31 -6.12 -37.65 3.35
C ALA A 31 -6.83 -36.97 2.16
N GLY A 32 -7.31 -35.74 2.34
CA GLY A 32 -7.96 -34.87 1.38
C GLY A 32 -7.08 -33.72 0.90
N HIS A 33 -7.68 -32.81 0.16
CA HIS A 33 -7.02 -31.59 -0.28
C HIS A 33 -6.74 -30.64 0.90
N ASN A 34 -5.57 -30.00 0.91
CA ASN A 34 -5.13 -29.09 1.97
C ASN A 34 -6.11 -27.94 2.23
N TYR A 35 -6.83 -27.46 1.18
CA TYR A 35 -7.78 -26.36 1.31
C TYR A 35 -8.92 -26.64 2.32
N LEU A 36 -9.30 -27.90 2.54
CA LEU A 36 -10.37 -28.30 3.46
C LEU A 36 -10.01 -27.91 4.91
N SER A 37 -8.76 -28.04 5.29
CA SER A 37 -8.28 -27.66 6.63
C SER A 37 -8.46 -26.16 6.90
N PHE A 38 -8.34 -25.32 5.87
CA PHE A 38 -8.53 -23.87 5.99
C PHE A 38 -9.99 -23.45 5.80
N GLN A 39 -10.83 -24.28 5.19
CA GLN A 39 -12.22 -23.92 4.91
C GLN A 39 -13.04 -23.71 6.19
N SER A 40 -12.79 -24.48 7.24
CA SER A 40 -13.53 -24.41 8.51
C SER A 40 -13.20 -23.17 9.36
N LYS A 41 -12.08 -22.48 9.10
CA LYS A 41 -11.68 -21.29 9.86
C LYS A 41 -12.48 -20.08 9.40
N PRO A 42 -13.22 -19.37 10.28
CA PRO A 42 -13.97 -18.17 9.89
C PRO A 42 -13.06 -16.97 9.59
N TYR A 43 -11.88 -16.93 10.20
CA TYR A 43 -10.87 -15.90 10.00
C TYR A 43 -9.48 -16.53 9.98
N TYR A 44 -8.53 -15.81 9.41
CA TYR A 44 -7.11 -16.17 9.46
C TYR A 44 -6.24 -14.92 9.31
N PHE A 45 -4.99 -15.07 9.73
CA PHE A 45 -4.00 -14.02 9.70
C PHE A 45 -2.87 -14.38 8.74
N GLY A 46 -2.03 -13.41 8.46
CA GLY A 46 -0.88 -13.63 7.61
C GLY A 46 0.07 -12.45 7.60
N ILE A 47 1.13 -12.63 6.83
CA ILE A 47 2.09 -11.57 6.54
C ILE A 47 2.14 -11.33 5.04
N THR A 48 2.46 -10.11 4.64
CA THR A 48 2.67 -9.73 3.24
C THR A 48 4.03 -9.10 3.06
N LEU A 49 4.68 -9.52 1.99
CA LEU A 49 5.89 -8.91 1.44
C LEU A 49 5.57 -8.49 0.02
N ALA A 50 5.91 -7.27 -0.36
CA ALA A 50 5.61 -6.81 -1.70
C ALA A 50 6.67 -5.86 -2.23
N MET A 51 6.81 -5.87 -3.56
CA MET A 51 7.53 -4.85 -4.31
C MET A 51 6.51 -3.93 -4.97
N ASN A 52 6.72 -2.64 -4.87
CA ASN A 52 5.86 -1.66 -5.51
C ASN A 52 6.64 -0.81 -6.52
N SER A 53 5.90 -0.27 -7.48
CA SER A 53 6.38 0.65 -8.49
C SER A 53 5.42 1.83 -8.53
N SER A 54 5.85 2.96 -8.00
CA SER A 54 5.01 4.13 -7.76
C SER A 54 5.35 5.27 -8.69
N ARG A 55 4.32 6.01 -9.14
CA ARG A 55 4.47 7.24 -9.92
C ARG A 55 3.33 8.20 -9.62
N PHE A 56 3.57 9.47 -9.90
CA PHE A 56 2.51 10.46 -9.94
C PHE A 56 1.82 10.52 -11.31
N ARG A 57 0.58 10.94 -11.32
CA ARG A 57 -0.15 11.33 -12.52
C ARG A 57 -0.46 12.82 -12.40
N PRO A 58 0.38 13.70 -12.95
CA PRO A 58 0.14 15.13 -12.96
C PRO A 58 -0.96 15.48 -13.96
N PHE A 59 -1.84 16.40 -13.58
CA PHE A 59 -2.80 17.04 -14.47
C PHE A 59 -2.39 18.50 -14.59
N LYS A 60 -2.25 18.96 -15.81
CA LYS A 60 -1.80 20.31 -16.14
C LYS A 60 -2.95 21.30 -15.91
N SER A 61 -2.63 22.47 -15.35
CA SER A 61 -3.58 23.58 -15.23
C SER A 61 -3.70 24.37 -16.54
N SER A 62 -4.68 25.29 -16.61
CA SER A 62 -4.77 26.26 -17.71
C SER A 62 -3.51 27.13 -17.82
N ASP A 63 -2.93 27.49 -16.68
CA ASP A 63 -1.74 28.34 -16.59
C ASP A 63 -0.49 27.67 -17.20
N PHE A 64 -0.52 26.32 -17.35
CA PHE A 64 0.55 25.61 -18.07
C PHE A 64 0.68 26.06 -19.53
N LEU A 65 -0.45 26.38 -20.21
CA LEU A 65 -0.46 26.83 -21.60
C LEU A 65 0.02 28.27 -21.74
N GLU A 66 -0.15 29.08 -20.71
CA GLU A 66 0.29 30.48 -20.66
C GLU A 66 1.72 30.63 -20.13
N SER A 67 2.27 29.57 -19.54
CA SER A 67 3.61 29.55 -18.97
C SER A 67 4.67 29.48 -20.07
N ASN A 68 5.44 30.53 -20.25
CA ASN A 68 6.59 30.57 -21.17
C ASN A 68 7.85 29.92 -20.56
N ARG A 69 7.79 29.39 -19.35
CA ARG A 69 8.97 28.89 -18.61
C ARG A 69 9.01 27.38 -18.50
N ILE A 70 7.85 26.68 -18.38
CA ILE A 70 7.78 25.23 -18.16
C ILE A 70 7.14 24.57 -19.38
N TYR A 71 7.93 23.76 -20.08
CA TYR A 71 7.51 23.11 -21.33
C TYR A 71 7.00 21.66 -21.11
N SER A 72 7.51 20.98 -20.09
CA SER A 72 7.14 19.58 -19.83
C SER A 72 7.20 19.26 -18.35
N VAL A 73 6.20 18.51 -17.89
CA VAL A 73 6.16 17.87 -16.58
C VAL A 73 5.91 16.38 -16.78
N GLN A 74 6.87 15.56 -16.37
CA GLN A 74 6.79 14.11 -16.49
C GLN A 74 7.00 13.46 -15.13
N SER A 75 6.28 12.40 -14.87
CA SER A 75 6.52 11.56 -13.69
C SER A 75 7.31 10.33 -14.09
N LEU A 76 8.42 10.14 -13.41
CA LEU A 76 9.22 8.92 -13.51
C LEU A 76 8.76 7.96 -12.42
N THR A 77 8.80 6.68 -12.75
CA THR A 77 8.42 5.60 -11.84
C THR A 77 9.59 5.32 -10.90
N GLY A 78 9.31 5.25 -9.60
CA GLY A 78 10.27 4.83 -8.59
C GLY A 78 9.94 3.46 -8.01
N PRO A 79 10.94 2.68 -7.63
CA PRO A 79 10.78 1.41 -6.93
C PRO A 79 10.42 1.63 -5.47
N GLY A 80 9.86 0.59 -4.84
CA GLY A 80 9.58 0.57 -3.43
C GLY A 80 9.28 -0.84 -2.94
N PHE A 81 9.08 -0.98 -1.64
CA PHE A 81 8.71 -2.25 -1.04
C PHE A 81 7.71 -2.05 0.09
N ASN A 82 6.94 -3.09 0.37
CA ASN A 82 5.90 -3.07 1.39
C ASN A 82 6.06 -4.26 2.32
N LEU A 83 5.83 -4.01 3.60
CA LEU A 83 5.75 -5.02 4.66
C LEU A 83 4.43 -4.82 5.39
N GLY A 84 3.68 -5.89 5.64
CA GLY A 84 2.42 -5.76 6.33
C GLY A 84 1.92 -7.05 6.94
N ILE A 85 0.83 -6.92 7.67
CA ILE A 85 0.08 -8.03 8.25
C ILE A 85 -1.28 -8.14 7.59
N ILE A 86 -1.84 -9.33 7.60
CA ILE A 86 -3.12 -9.64 6.99
C ILE A 86 -4.08 -10.08 8.08
N GLY A 87 -5.24 -9.44 8.16
CA GLY A 87 -6.41 -9.95 8.84
C GLY A 87 -7.46 -10.26 7.79
N ASN A 88 -7.89 -11.50 7.70
CA ASN A 88 -8.89 -11.93 6.73
C ASN A 88 -10.09 -12.56 7.43
N LEU A 89 -11.28 -12.05 7.13
CA LEU A 89 -12.56 -12.54 7.59
C LEU A 89 -13.34 -13.15 6.43
N LYS A 90 -13.75 -14.39 6.54
CA LYS A 90 -14.58 -15.04 5.52
C LYS A 90 -16.02 -14.62 5.67
N LEU A 91 -16.60 -14.11 4.60
CA LEU A 91 -18.04 -13.77 4.48
C LEU A 91 -18.84 -14.87 3.82
N GLY A 92 -18.28 -16.07 3.75
CA GLY A 92 -18.84 -17.24 3.09
C GLY A 92 -17.80 -18.02 2.30
N ASN A 93 -18.24 -18.83 1.36
CA ASN A 93 -17.32 -19.66 0.59
C ASN A 93 -16.56 -18.90 -0.50
N GLU A 94 -17.17 -17.86 -1.04
CA GLU A 94 -16.64 -17.12 -2.20
C GLU A 94 -16.12 -15.73 -1.86
N PHE A 95 -16.56 -15.12 -0.76
CA PHE A 95 -16.20 -13.77 -0.38
C PHE A 95 -15.41 -13.74 0.91
N ASP A 96 -14.38 -12.87 0.94
CA ASP A 96 -13.64 -12.51 2.14
C ASP A 96 -13.56 -10.99 2.25
N PHE A 97 -13.60 -10.51 3.49
CA PHE A 97 -13.20 -9.17 3.83
C PHE A 97 -11.76 -9.21 4.38
N ARG A 98 -10.89 -8.41 3.79
CA ARG A 98 -9.46 -8.39 4.11
C ARG A 98 -9.03 -7.00 4.53
N PHE A 99 -8.31 -6.92 5.64
CA PHE A 99 -7.63 -5.74 6.13
C PHE A 99 -6.12 -5.99 6.13
N LEU A 100 -5.35 -5.12 5.47
CA LEU A 100 -3.91 -5.28 5.28
C LEU A 100 -3.12 -4.06 5.76
N PRO A 101 -3.03 -3.75 7.06
CA PRO A 101 -2.14 -2.69 7.50
C PRO A 101 -0.71 -2.95 7.05
N THR A 102 -0.14 -1.98 6.33
CA THR A 102 1.11 -2.14 5.60
C THR A 102 1.99 -0.91 5.79
N LEU A 103 3.27 -1.12 6.01
CA LEU A 103 4.31 -0.10 5.91
C LEU A 103 4.86 -0.14 4.50
N SER A 104 4.71 0.95 3.77
CA SER A 104 5.07 1.08 2.35
C SER A 104 6.17 2.11 2.18
N PHE A 105 7.29 1.69 1.64
CA PHE A 105 8.39 2.55 1.22
C PHE A 105 8.23 2.79 -0.28
N ALA A 106 8.09 4.05 -0.68
CA ALA A 106 7.86 4.41 -2.07
C ALA A 106 8.71 5.60 -2.48
N GLU A 107 9.32 5.49 -3.64
CA GLU A 107 10.01 6.59 -4.30
C GLU A 107 9.17 7.07 -5.48
N ARG A 108 9.06 8.38 -5.63
CA ARG A 108 8.33 9.01 -6.75
C ARG A 108 9.14 10.19 -7.26
N THR A 109 9.28 10.30 -8.55
CA THR A 109 10.11 11.34 -9.16
C THR A 109 9.29 12.17 -10.15
N LEU A 110 9.42 13.50 -10.05
CA LEU A 110 8.89 14.45 -11.02
C LEU A 110 10.06 15.12 -11.76
N SER A 111 10.02 15.11 -13.08
CA SER A 111 10.97 15.75 -13.96
C SER A 111 10.29 16.95 -14.63
N TYR A 112 10.88 18.12 -14.47
CA TYR A 112 10.45 19.37 -15.08
C TYR A 112 11.48 19.81 -16.12
N GLN A 113 11.01 20.23 -17.28
CA GLN A 113 11.83 20.89 -18.30
C GLN A 113 11.44 22.36 -18.36
N SER A 114 12.35 23.24 -18.01
CA SER A 114 12.17 24.68 -18.03
C SER A 114 13.21 25.35 -18.95
N MET A 115 12.83 26.45 -19.55
CA MET A 115 13.78 27.33 -20.27
C MET A 115 14.15 28.49 -19.35
N LEU A 116 15.41 28.57 -18.99
CA LEU A 116 16.01 29.65 -18.22
C LEU A 116 17.15 30.25 -19.04
N GLU A 117 17.09 31.58 -19.29
CA GLU A 117 18.15 32.32 -19.99
C GLU A 117 18.57 31.71 -21.33
N GLY A 118 17.59 31.21 -22.12
CA GLY A 118 17.87 30.62 -23.43
C GLY A 118 18.42 29.17 -23.41
N SER A 119 18.59 28.58 -22.25
CA SER A 119 19.07 27.20 -22.08
C SER A 119 17.98 26.30 -21.50
N MET A 120 17.83 25.07 -22.02
CA MET A 120 16.95 24.06 -21.44
C MET A 120 17.57 23.51 -20.15
N LYS A 121 16.87 23.68 -19.03
CA LYS A 121 17.23 23.14 -17.75
C LYS A 121 16.27 22.05 -17.33
N ASN A 122 16.81 20.86 -17.01
CA ASN A 122 16.05 19.77 -16.43
C ASN A 122 16.15 19.84 -14.90
N SER A 123 15.01 19.92 -14.23
CA SER A 123 14.92 19.85 -12.76
C SER A 123 14.25 18.53 -12.38
N ILE A 124 14.92 17.72 -11.59
CA ILE A 124 14.42 16.43 -11.10
C ILE A 124 14.11 16.60 -9.62
N LYS A 125 12.86 16.37 -9.25
CA LYS A 125 12.38 16.37 -7.87
C LYS A 125 12.06 14.93 -7.45
N LYS A 126 12.92 14.38 -6.60
CA LYS A 126 12.76 13.05 -6.00
C LYS A 126 12.03 13.17 -4.68
N ILE A 127 11.00 12.38 -4.46
CA ILE A 127 10.17 12.36 -3.27
C ILE A 127 10.19 10.94 -2.72
N GLU A 128 10.86 10.78 -1.60
CA GLU A 128 10.88 9.53 -0.83
C GLU A 128 9.81 9.64 0.24
N SER A 129 8.97 8.62 0.36
CA SER A 129 7.85 8.58 1.28
C SER A 129 7.79 7.25 2.01
N VAL A 130 7.43 7.31 3.27
CA VAL A 130 7.13 6.13 4.08
C VAL A 130 5.68 6.22 4.51
N PHE A 131 4.83 5.40 3.89
CA PHE A 131 3.41 5.37 4.18
C PHE A 131 3.04 4.27 5.16
N VAL A 132 2.20 4.61 6.13
CA VAL A 132 1.34 3.63 6.80
C VAL A 132 0.07 3.53 5.97
N GLU A 133 -0.14 2.39 5.33
CA GLU A 133 -1.29 2.13 4.47
C GLU A 133 -2.29 1.23 5.20
N LEU A 134 -3.57 1.56 5.08
CA LEU A 134 -4.69 0.82 5.66
C LEU A 134 -5.67 0.43 4.54
N PRO A 135 -5.37 -0.59 3.75
CA PRO A 135 -6.27 -1.07 2.71
C PRO A 135 -7.36 -1.98 3.29
N PHE A 136 -8.58 -1.80 2.78
CA PHE A 136 -9.76 -2.62 3.04
C PHE A 136 -10.20 -3.22 1.72
N HIS A 137 -10.09 -4.53 1.59
CA HIS A 137 -10.42 -5.25 0.36
C HIS A 137 -11.61 -6.19 0.54
N LEU A 138 -12.46 -6.22 -0.47
CA LEU A 138 -13.37 -7.31 -0.71
C LEU A 138 -12.68 -8.25 -1.71
N ARG A 139 -12.53 -9.51 -1.32
CA ARG A 139 -11.92 -10.55 -2.15
C ARG A 139 -12.99 -11.54 -2.59
N TYR A 140 -13.14 -11.71 -3.89
CA TYR A 140 -13.96 -12.76 -4.49
C TYR A 140 -13.07 -13.93 -4.90
N LYS A 141 -13.44 -15.13 -4.52
CA LYS A 141 -12.69 -16.36 -4.72
C LYS A 141 -13.45 -17.32 -5.61
N SER A 142 -12.76 -17.94 -6.58
CA SER A 142 -13.31 -19.01 -7.38
C SER A 142 -13.58 -20.27 -6.55
N LYS A 143 -14.27 -21.24 -7.12
CA LYS A 143 -14.26 -22.59 -6.56
C LYS A 143 -12.84 -23.15 -6.58
N PRO A 144 -12.42 -23.88 -5.53
CA PRO A 144 -11.08 -24.47 -5.50
C PRO A 144 -10.97 -25.60 -6.53
N TYR A 145 -9.83 -25.66 -7.16
CA TYR A 145 -9.45 -26.79 -8.01
C TYR A 145 -8.23 -27.46 -7.37
N LYS A 146 -8.43 -28.64 -6.76
CA LYS A 146 -7.42 -29.25 -5.90
C LYS A 146 -7.00 -28.27 -4.80
N ASP A 147 -5.71 -28.00 -4.67
CA ASP A 147 -5.13 -27.08 -3.71
C ASP A 147 -4.82 -25.70 -4.28
N ILE A 148 -5.51 -25.31 -5.36
CA ILE A 148 -5.34 -24.01 -6.01
C ILE A 148 -6.68 -23.29 -6.09
N ARG A 149 -6.68 -21.99 -5.86
CA ARG A 149 -7.86 -21.13 -5.91
C ARG A 149 -7.50 -19.77 -6.49
N LEU A 150 -8.22 -19.33 -7.50
CA LEU A 150 -8.07 -17.99 -8.05
C LEU A 150 -8.88 -16.99 -7.23
N PHE A 151 -8.43 -15.77 -7.17
CA PHE A 151 -9.19 -14.68 -6.56
C PHE A 151 -8.96 -13.34 -7.25
N VAL A 152 -9.94 -12.46 -7.10
CA VAL A 152 -9.85 -11.05 -7.46
C VAL A 152 -10.14 -10.21 -6.21
N ILE A 153 -9.54 -9.04 -6.16
CA ILE A 153 -9.75 -8.08 -5.08
C ILE A 153 -10.20 -6.74 -5.63
N THR A 154 -10.99 -6.05 -4.85
CA THR A 154 -11.27 -4.63 -5.00
C THR A 154 -11.42 -4.00 -3.63
N GLY A 155 -11.12 -2.71 -3.50
CA GLY A 155 -11.26 -2.04 -2.21
C GLY A 155 -10.72 -0.63 -2.19
N LEU A 156 -10.71 -0.06 -1.01
CA LEU A 156 -10.22 1.29 -0.74
C LEU A 156 -8.98 1.21 0.14
N LYS A 157 -8.05 2.10 -0.13
CA LYS A 157 -6.85 2.28 0.67
C LYS A 157 -6.79 3.71 1.18
N TYR A 158 -6.52 3.85 2.48
CA TYR A 158 -6.07 5.08 3.09
C TYR A 158 -4.59 4.97 3.40
N GLY A 159 -3.79 5.93 2.96
CA GLY A 159 -2.36 6.03 3.24
C GLY A 159 -2.04 7.31 3.99
N PHE A 160 -1.16 7.20 4.98
CA PHE A 160 -0.64 8.33 5.73
C PHE A 160 0.89 8.31 5.65
N ASP A 161 1.50 9.39 5.10
CA ASP A 161 2.95 9.56 5.00
C ASP A 161 3.53 10.00 6.34
N VAL A 162 4.30 9.12 6.97
CA VAL A 162 4.95 9.36 8.27
C VAL A 162 6.31 10.05 8.14
N ALA A 163 6.92 10.01 6.96
CA ALA A 163 8.20 10.66 6.65
C ALA A 163 8.03 12.01 5.93
N SER A 164 6.79 12.51 5.81
CA SER A 164 6.51 13.72 5.05
C SER A 164 7.20 14.96 5.64
N ASP A 165 8.14 15.50 4.89
CA ASP A 165 8.80 16.78 5.16
C ASP A 165 7.90 18.00 4.87
N SER A 166 6.61 17.81 4.65
CA SER A 166 5.65 18.88 4.34
C SER A 166 5.61 19.98 5.41
N ARG A 167 6.12 19.68 6.61
CA ARG A 167 6.21 20.60 7.77
C ARG A 167 7.58 21.21 7.97
N SER A 168 8.63 20.79 7.23
CA SER A 168 9.98 21.35 7.41
C SER A 168 10.09 22.74 6.77
N ARG A 169 10.88 23.63 7.39
CA ARG A 169 11.14 24.98 6.86
C ARG A 169 11.91 24.98 5.53
N GLN A 170 12.60 23.90 5.19
CA GLN A 170 13.27 23.71 3.90
C GLN A 170 12.30 23.31 2.78
N ALA A 171 11.07 22.98 3.11
CA ALA A 171 10.03 22.59 2.14
C ALA A 171 9.52 23.75 1.28
N ASP A 172 9.93 24.98 1.51
CA ASP A 172 9.52 26.13 0.69
C ASP A 172 10.09 26.11 -0.73
N GLN A 173 11.09 25.27 -0.98
CA GLN A 173 11.66 25.04 -2.32
C GLN A 173 11.17 23.73 -2.96
N LEU A 174 10.31 22.98 -2.30
CA LEU A 174 9.82 21.69 -2.75
C LEU A 174 8.30 21.77 -2.97
N ILE A 175 7.82 21.03 -3.96
CA ILE A 175 6.38 20.81 -4.15
C ILE A 175 5.86 20.07 -2.94
N LYS A 176 4.96 20.72 -2.19
CA LYS A 176 4.34 20.10 -1.01
C LYS A 176 3.29 19.09 -1.45
N ILE A 177 3.45 17.86 -0.98
CA ILE A 177 2.50 16.77 -1.20
C ILE A 177 1.76 16.50 0.10
N SER A 178 0.45 16.24 -0.01
CA SER A 178 -0.40 15.88 1.12
C SER A 178 0.12 14.61 1.80
N PRO A 179 0.20 14.58 3.13
CA PRO A 179 0.55 13.36 3.85
C PRO A 179 -0.53 12.28 3.73
N ASN A 180 -1.75 12.64 3.34
CA ASN A 180 -2.87 11.72 3.21
C ASN A 180 -3.11 11.36 1.73
N ASP A 181 -3.26 10.08 1.44
CA ASP A 181 -3.57 9.55 0.12
C ASP A 181 -4.75 8.56 0.21
N PHE A 182 -5.80 8.82 -0.56
CA PHE A 182 -6.93 7.91 -0.71
C PHE A 182 -6.88 7.28 -2.10
N ALA A 183 -6.98 5.96 -2.16
CA ALA A 183 -6.88 5.24 -3.42
C ALA A 183 -7.92 4.12 -3.53
N LEU A 184 -8.34 3.86 -4.75
CA LEU A 184 -9.04 2.65 -5.15
C LEU A 184 -8.00 1.59 -5.51
N GLU A 185 -8.16 0.39 -4.97
CA GLU A 185 -7.32 -0.76 -5.27
C GLU A 185 -8.12 -1.87 -5.96
N TYR A 186 -7.49 -2.53 -6.91
CA TYR A 186 -8.00 -3.73 -7.53
C TYR A 186 -6.85 -4.62 -7.97
N GLY A 187 -7.10 -5.92 -8.02
CA GLY A 187 -6.07 -6.89 -8.33
C GLY A 187 -6.59 -8.30 -8.50
N ALA A 188 -5.67 -9.19 -8.75
CA ALA A 188 -5.95 -10.61 -8.86
C ALA A 188 -4.76 -11.42 -8.35
N GLY A 189 -5.05 -12.64 -7.91
CA GLY A 189 -4.02 -13.53 -7.40
C GLY A 189 -4.47 -14.98 -7.37
N VAL A 190 -3.59 -15.79 -6.84
CA VAL A 190 -3.78 -17.24 -6.71
C VAL A 190 -3.51 -17.63 -5.26
N GLN A 191 -4.36 -18.43 -4.67
CA GLN A 191 -4.10 -19.12 -3.40
C GLN A 191 -3.63 -20.54 -3.69
N ILE A 192 -2.51 -20.91 -3.13
CA ILE A 192 -1.94 -22.27 -3.18
C ILE A 192 -1.93 -22.79 -1.75
N PHE A 193 -2.69 -23.85 -1.49
CA PHE A 193 -2.88 -24.39 -0.16
C PHE A 193 -1.80 -25.44 0.13
N PHE A 194 -0.91 -25.12 1.06
CA PHE A 194 0.04 -26.05 1.64
C PHE A 194 -0.52 -26.63 2.96
N PRO A 195 0.07 -27.69 3.49
CA PRO A 195 -0.45 -28.31 4.72
C PRO A 195 -0.55 -27.37 5.92
N PHE A 196 0.36 -26.37 6.01
CA PHE A 196 0.48 -25.49 7.19
C PHE A 196 0.18 -24.02 6.91
N PHE A 197 0.17 -23.60 5.65
CA PHE A 197 -0.06 -22.20 5.26
C PHE A 197 -0.62 -22.11 3.84
N ILE A 198 -1.18 -20.95 3.53
CA ILE A 198 -1.63 -20.58 2.19
C ILE A 198 -0.59 -19.62 1.62
N PHE A 199 -0.06 -19.95 0.46
CA PHE A 199 0.80 -19.07 -0.33
C PHE A 199 -0.04 -18.34 -1.36
N SER A 200 -0.01 -17.01 -1.34
CA SER A 200 -0.89 -16.21 -2.21
C SER A 200 -0.10 -15.12 -2.95
N PRO A 201 0.44 -15.41 -4.14
CA PRO A 201 0.95 -14.36 -5.03
C PRO A 201 -0.22 -13.52 -5.56
N GLU A 202 -0.05 -12.19 -5.54
CA GLU A 202 -1.06 -11.20 -5.93
C GLU A 202 -0.45 -10.07 -6.75
N LEU A 203 -1.13 -9.66 -7.80
CA LEU A 203 -0.85 -8.45 -8.58
C LEU A 203 -1.93 -7.42 -8.29
N LYS A 204 -1.53 -6.22 -7.91
CA LYS A 204 -2.44 -5.17 -7.49
C LYS A 204 -2.10 -3.83 -8.13
N MET A 205 -3.14 -3.08 -8.46
CA MET A 205 -3.08 -1.71 -8.96
C MET A 205 -3.80 -0.79 -7.97
N SER A 206 -3.17 0.31 -7.63
CA SER A 206 -3.73 1.36 -6.78
C SER A 206 -3.82 2.66 -7.56
N HIS A 207 -5.00 3.29 -7.56
CA HIS A 207 -5.27 4.58 -8.19
C HIS A 207 -5.72 5.58 -7.13
N GLY A 208 -4.93 6.62 -6.92
CA GLY A 208 -5.28 7.73 -6.05
C GLY A 208 -6.55 8.45 -6.54
N ILE A 209 -7.48 8.69 -5.63
CA ILE A 209 -8.73 9.41 -5.87
C ILE A 209 -8.60 10.85 -5.38
N GLY A 210 -7.84 11.06 -4.29
CA GLY A 210 -7.59 12.37 -3.69
C GLY A 210 -6.50 13.15 -4.41
N ASN A 211 -6.67 14.48 -4.53
CA ASN A 211 -5.58 15.33 -4.96
C ASN A 211 -4.50 15.38 -3.88
N THR A 212 -3.31 14.90 -4.20
CA THR A 212 -2.16 14.90 -3.28
C THR A 212 -1.34 16.19 -3.37
N LEU A 213 -1.62 17.10 -4.31
CA LEU A 213 -0.93 18.37 -4.43
C LEU A 213 -1.41 19.36 -3.37
N LEU A 214 -0.49 19.83 -2.52
CA LEU A 214 -0.71 20.99 -1.66
C LEU A 214 -0.25 22.25 -2.43
N PHE A 215 -1.21 23.09 -2.80
CA PHE A 215 -0.98 24.25 -3.62
C PHE A 215 -0.06 25.26 -2.89
N ASN A 216 1.07 25.59 -3.50
CA ASN A 216 1.95 26.65 -3.02
C ASN A 216 2.13 27.69 -4.13
N LYS A 217 1.50 28.86 -3.96
CA LYS A 217 1.54 29.98 -4.95
C LYS A 217 2.94 30.55 -5.18
N SER A 218 3.90 30.26 -4.32
CA SER A 218 5.27 30.82 -4.41
C SER A 218 6.17 30.05 -5.39
N LEU A 219 5.73 28.92 -5.93
CA LEU A 219 6.52 28.08 -6.83
C LEU A 219 5.85 28.01 -8.22
N ASP A 220 6.53 28.51 -9.26
CA ASP A 220 6.07 28.41 -10.65
C ASP A 220 5.75 26.95 -11.06
N GLU A 221 6.50 25.99 -10.51
CA GLU A 221 6.32 24.56 -10.75
C GLU A 221 5.01 23.99 -10.15
N ALA A 222 4.46 24.63 -9.11
CA ALA A 222 3.20 24.22 -8.49
C ALA A 222 1.98 24.85 -9.19
N THR A 223 2.13 26.04 -9.79
CA THR A 223 1.03 26.75 -10.47
C THR A 223 0.64 26.11 -11.79
N VAL A 224 1.56 25.41 -12.46
CA VAL A 224 1.29 24.70 -13.71
C VAL A 224 0.57 23.36 -13.55
N LEU A 225 0.33 22.92 -12.30
CA LEU A 225 -0.36 21.67 -11.96
C LEU A 225 -1.71 21.97 -11.31
N ASP A 226 -2.79 21.39 -11.84
CA ASP A 226 -4.13 21.44 -11.26
C ASP A 226 -4.28 20.41 -10.15
N LYS A 227 -3.91 19.17 -10.44
CA LYS A 227 -3.92 18.07 -9.46
C LYS A 227 -2.85 17.04 -9.76
N VAL A 228 -2.46 16.31 -8.71
CA VAL A 228 -1.53 15.19 -8.80
C VAL A 228 -2.18 13.99 -8.10
N LEU A 229 -2.36 12.91 -8.85
CA LEU A 229 -2.88 11.65 -8.31
C LEU A 229 -1.74 10.64 -8.17
N SER A 230 -1.83 9.77 -7.19
CA SER A 230 -0.91 8.64 -7.01
C SER A 230 -1.33 7.46 -7.90
N ARG A 231 -0.36 6.72 -8.39
CA ARG A 231 -0.56 5.45 -9.07
C ARG A 231 0.53 4.48 -8.70
N THR A 232 0.14 3.30 -8.20
CA THR A 232 1.09 2.29 -7.74
C THR A 232 0.70 0.93 -8.31
N PHE A 233 1.68 0.24 -8.86
CA PHE A 233 1.59 -1.17 -9.21
C PHE A 233 2.35 -1.97 -8.15
N THR A 234 1.76 -3.06 -7.65
CA THR A 234 2.32 -3.86 -6.56
C THR A 234 2.27 -5.33 -6.91
N ILE A 235 3.38 -6.01 -6.69
CA ILE A 235 3.49 -7.47 -6.73
C ILE A 235 3.69 -7.92 -5.30
N SER A 236 2.78 -8.71 -4.79
CA SER A 236 2.76 -9.15 -3.39
C SER A 236 2.89 -10.67 -3.29
N ILE A 237 3.50 -11.10 -2.21
CA ILE A 237 3.53 -12.49 -1.76
C ILE A 237 2.93 -12.50 -0.35
N HIS A 238 1.90 -13.31 -0.16
CA HIS A 238 1.22 -13.45 1.11
C HIS A 238 1.43 -14.86 1.66
N PHE A 239 1.69 -14.94 2.96
CA PHE A 239 1.72 -16.18 3.74
C PHE A 239 0.59 -16.07 4.76
N GLU A 240 -0.44 -16.89 4.59
CA GLU A 240 -1.69 -16.84 5.34
C GLU A 240 -1.94 -18.20 6.04
N GLY A 241 -2.58 -18.17 7.28
CA GLY A 241 -2.83 -19.43 7.98
C GLY A 241 -3.72 -19.37 9.21
#